data_3a7aee9b57c8cdbdfba8349c553dc4e4
#
_entry.id   3a7aee9b57c8cdbdfba8349c553dc4e4
#
_cell.length_a   1.000
_cell.length_b   1.000
_cell.length_c   1.000
_cell.angle_alpha   90.00
_cell.angle_beta   90.00
_cell.angle_gamma   90.00
#
_symmetry.space_group_name_H-M   'P 1'
#
loop_
_entity.id
_entity.type
_entity.pdbx_description
1 polymer ?
#
loop_
_entity_poly.entity_id
_entity_poly.type
_entity_poly.pdbx_seq_one_letter_code
_entity_poly.pdbx_strand_id
1 'polypeptide(L)'
;MRKRKVGQRDLWDVIVKNDDICFKHILPRLNSTDVKFLYGVNTETRALVKRSSRAGDLKEKFKVEEMSSISTLEVAWENRRGLWKDETLFCVRVACTNKLELLKWAREEKKCKWDKYTIIAAAQKGNLEMVKYCVAKKCPINETACAGAAWKGHLEVLKYLHEEAKAPWDLDTASCAAFNGDLHILEYLVERKYDKYSVLACANTAEKG
;
A
#
# COMPACT_ATOMS: atom_id res chain seq x y z
N MET A 1 26.48 -5.95 29.69
CA MET A 1 26.63 -4.47 29.54
C MET A 1 27.97 -4.18 28.86
N ARG A 2 27.98 -3.85 27.55
CA ARG A 2 29.21 -3.39 26.87
C ARG A 2 29.45 -1.92 27.23
N LYS A 3 30.57 -1.62 27.90
CA LYS A 3 31.02 -0.25 28.18
C LYS A 3 31.24 0.48 26.85
N ARG A 4 30.46 1.51 26.55
CA ARG A 4 30.70 2.42 25.40
C ARG A 4 32.02 3.13 25.62
N LYS A 5 32.92 3.08 24.61
CA LYS A 5 34.18 3.84 24.63
C LYS A 5 33.84 5.34 24.62
N VAL A 6 34.36 6.05 25.61
CA VAL A 6 34.27 7.53 25.69
C VAL A 6 35.10 8.09 24.54
N GLY A 7 34.46 8.78 23.58
CA GLY A 7 35.16 9.55 22.55
C GLY A 7 34.61 9.46 21.11
N GLN A 8 33.82 8.47 20.75
CA GLN A 8 33.19 8.43 19.42
C GLN A 8 31.75 8.94 19.54
N ARG A 9 31.50 10.16 19.02
CA ARG A 9 30.12 10.66 18.85
C ARG A 9 29.42 9.70 17.89
N ASP A 10 28.41 8.99 18.39
CA ASP A 10 27.56 8.18 17.57
C ASP A 10 26.82 9.10 16.58
N LEU A 11 26.72 8.70 15.32
CA LEU A 11 25.96 9.41 14.29
C LEU A 11 24.55 9.77 14.80
N TRP A 12 23.96 8.90 15.61
CA TRP A 12 22.70 9.12 16.26
C TRP A 12 22.70 10.33 17.21
N ASP A 13 23.73 10.46 18.04
CA ASP A 13 23.89 11.61 18.94
C ASP A 13 24.01 12.94 18.19
N VAL A 14 24.71 12.92 17.04
CA VAL A 14 24.84 14.10 16.17
C VAL A 14 23.49 14.47 15.56
N ILE A 15 22.72 13.49 15.10
CA ILE A 15 21.42 13.70 14.47
C ILE A 15 20.40 14.22 15.50
N VAL A 16 20.22 13.52 16.62
CA VAL A 16 19.15 13.82 17.60
C VAL A 16 19.42 15.10 18.39
N LYS A 17 20.70 15.46 18.59
CA LYS A 17 21.09 16.69 19.31
C LYS A 17 21.18 17.92 18.42
N ASN A 18 21.07 17.75 17.09
CA ASN A 18 21.09 18.86 16.15
C ASN A 18 19.68 19.14 15.61
N ASP A 19 19.01 20.14 16.21
CA ASP A 19 17.64 20.53 15.84
C ASP A 19 17.53 20.94 14.37
N ASP A 20 18.54 21.59 13.81
CA ASP A 20 18.54 21.99 12.39
C ASP A 20 18.51 20.78 11.45
N ILE A 21 19.32 19.74 11.73
CA ILE A 21 19.30 18.51 10.95
C ILE A 21 17.94 17.81 11.10
N CYS A 22 17.48 17.65 12.34
CA CYS A 22 16.23 16.95 12.59
C CYS A 22 15.01 17.67 12.01
N PHE A 23 14.88 18.97 12.26
CA PHE A 23 13.67 19.72 11.90
C PHE A 23 13.62 20.10 10.41
N LYS A 24 14.77 20.35 9.78
CA LYS A 24 14.83 20.75 8.37
C LYS A 24 14.97 19.57 7.40
N HIS A 25 15.63 18.49 7.82
CA HIS A 25 16.04 17.43 6.90
C HIS A 25 15.47 16.04 7.20
N ILE A 26 15.16 15.69 8.45
CA ILE A 26 14.68 14.36 8.82
C ILE A 26 13.17 14.36 9.02
N LEU A 27 12.65 15.09 9.98
CA LEU A 27 11.24 15.06 10.32
C LEU A 27 10.29 15.40 9.15
N PRO A 28 10.60 16.33 8.24
CA PRO A 28 9.75 16.60 7.09
C PRO A 28 9.64 15.43 6.08
N ARG A 29 10.61 14.51 6.08
CA ARG A 29 10.62 13.34 5.20
C ARG A 29 9.95 12.11 5.78
N LEU A 30 9.63 12.14 7.07
CA LEU A 30 8.90 11.05 7.74
C LEU A 30 7.40 11.23 7.52
N ASN A 31 6.67 10.14 7.30
CA ASN A 31 5.21 10.15 7.39
C ASN A 31 4.76 10.19 8.87
N SER A 32 3.46 10.38 9.12
CA SER A 32 2.94 10.51 10.49
C SER A 32 3.13 9.23 11.32
N THR A 33 3.12 8.09 10.67
CA THR A 33 3.36 6.78 11.32
C THR A 33 4.82 6.63 11.73
N ASP A 34 5.79 7.01 10.89
CA ASP A 34 7.22 6.97 11.22
C ASP A 34 7.57 7.95 12.36
N VAL A 35 6.92 9.12 12.41
CA VAL A 35 7.07 10.08 13.53
C VAL A 35 6.64 9.46 14.86
N LYS A 36 5.57 8.67 14.88
CA LYS A 36 5.11 7.96 16.09
C LYS A 36 6.08 6.87 16.52
N PHE A 37 6.66 6.12 15.56
CA PHE A 37 7.71 5.15 15.87
C PHE A 37 8.95 5.86 16.44
N LEU A 38 9.38 6.95 15.82
CA LEU A 38 10.49 7.76 16.33
C LEU A 38 10.23 8.24 17.75
N TYR A 39 9.01 8.70 18.07
CA TYR A 39 8.59 9.10 19.41
C TYR A 39 8.70 7.95 20.43
N GLY A 40 8.49 6.71 20.00
CA GLY A 40 8.55 5.51 20.84
C GLY A 40 9.97 5.02 21.13
N VAL A 41 11.00 5.44 20.38
CA VAL A 41 12.35 4.85 20.45
C VAL A 41 13.02 5.10 21.81
N ASN A 42 13.10 6.35 22.27
CA ASN A 42 13.71 6.70 23.56
C ASN A 42 13.24 8.08 24.06
N THR A 43 13.76 8.51 25.21
CA THR A 43 13.40 9.79 25.83
C THR A 43 13.84 11.02 25.02
N GLU A 44 14.98 10.92 24.32
CA GLU A 44 15.53 12.02 23.52
C GLU A 44 14.68 12.24 22.26
N THR A 45 14.35 11.18 21.52
CA THR A 45 13.44 11.26 20.36
C THR A 45 12.04 11.70 20.75
N ARG A 46 11.56 11.29 21.92
CA ARG A 46 10.29 11.75 22.48
C ARG A 46 10.29 13.25 22.71
N ALA A 47 11.34 13.80 23.32
CA ALA A 47 11.51 15.22 23.54
C ALA A 47 11.63 15.97 22.18
N LEU A 48 12.38 15.40 21.23
CA LEU A 48 12.54 15.95 19.89
C LEU A 48 11.20 16.11 19.17
N VAL A 49 10.40 15.05 19.10
CA VAL A 49 9.10 15.09 18.41
C VAL A 49 8.14 16.07 19.10
N LYS A 50 8.10 16.10 20.44
CA LYS A 50 7.21 17.01 21.19
C LYS A 50 7.49 18.50 20.91
N ARG A 51 8.76 18.89 20.73
CA ARG A 51 9.13 20.29 20.45
C ARG A 51 9.10 20.65 18.97
N SER A 52 8.84 19.68 18.08
CA SER A 52 8.75 19.89 16.63
C SER A 52 7.34 20.32 16.21
N SER A 53 7.22 20.86 14.98
CA SER A 53 5.95 21.11 14.31
C SER A 53 5.11 19.84 14.09
N ARG A 54 5.73 18.65 14.20
CA ARG A 54 5.12 17.35 13.99
C ARG A 54 4.49 16.73 15.25
N ALA A 55 4.47 17.45 16.37
CA ALA A 55 3.85 16.97 17.62
C ALA A 55 2.35 16.62 17.46
N GLY A 56 1.66 17.28 16.54
CA GLY A 56 0.26 17.00 16.19
C GLY A 56 0.03 15.61 15.64
N ASP A 57 1.01 15.05 14.91
CA ASP A 57 0.93 13.74 14.28
C ASP A 57 0.76 12.59 15.29
N LEU A 58 1.18 12.80 16.54
CA LEU A 58 1.03 11.82 17.61
C LEU A 58 -0.44 11.51 17.95
N LYS A 59 -1.36 12.41 17.62
CA LYS A 59 -2.81 12.25 17.83
C LYS A 59 -3.47 11.42 16.73
N GLU A 60 -2.83 11.30 15.56
CA GLU A 60 -3.38 10.52 14.46
C GLU A 60 -3.32 9.02 14.77
N LYS A 61 -4.18 8.23 14.10
CA LYS A 61 -4.11 6.76 14.20
C LYS A 61 -2.93 6.24 13.36
N PHE A 62 -2.37 5.09 13.76
CA PHE A 62 -1.42 4.37 12.92
C PHE A 62 -2.07 3.98 11.60
N LYS A 63 -1.38 4.22 10.49
CA LYS A 63 -1.80 3.81 9.15
C LYS A 63 -0.85 2.72 8.65
N VAL A 64 -1.37 1.53 8.44
CA VAL A 64 -0.57 0.39 7.94
C VAL A 64 -0.01 0.69 6.56
N GLU A 65 -0.76 1.43 5.76
CA GLU A 65 -0.42 1.81 4.39
C GLU A 65 0.85 2.68 4.31
N GLU A 66 1.22 3.33 5.41
CA GLU A 66 2.43 4.16 5.52
C GLU A 66 3.65 3.39 6.03
N MET A 67 3.48 2.13 6.46
CA MET A 67 4.57 1.36 7.04
C MET A 67 5.59 0.93 5.98
N SER A 68 6.86 1.14 6.31
CA SER A 68 7.95 0.99 5.35
C SER A 68 8.79 -0.28 5.54
N SER A 69 8.64 -0.97 6.68
CA SER A 69 9.47 -2.13 7.02
C SER A 69 8.68 -3.20 7.78
N ILE A 70 9.21 -4.42 7.79
CA ILE A 70 8.68 -5.53 8.58
C ILE A 70 8.68 -5.16 10.08
N SER A 71 9.74 -4.52 10.57
CA SER A 71 9.83 -4.15 11.99
C SER A 71 8.71 -3.21 12.44
N THR A 72 8.35 -2.21 11.61
CA THR A 72 7.24 -1.30 11.91
C THR A 72 5.91 -2.03 11.84
N LEU A 73 5.75 -2.93 10.86
CA LEU A 73 4.55 -3.73 10.70
C LEU A 73 4.36 -4.73 11.86
N GLU A 74 5.45 -5.28 12.39
CA GLU A 74 5.44 -6.19 13.55
C GLU A 74 4.96 -5.48 14.81
N VAL A 75 5.44 -4.28 15.10
CA VAL A 75 4.94 -3.47 16.22
C VAL A 75 3.45 -3.19 16.07
N ALA A 76 2.99 -2.87 14.86
CA ALA A 76 1.56 -2.67 14.60
C ALA A 76 0.76 -3.95 14.82
N TRP A 77 1.29 -5.10 14.39
CA TRP A 77 0.65 -6.40 14.59
C TRP A 77 0.54 -6.78 16.07
N GLU A 78 1.57 -6.56 16.86
CA GLU A 78 1.55 -6.83 18.30
C GLU A 78 0.52 -5.96 19.04
N ASN A 79 0.35 -4.72 18.61
CA ASN A 79 -0.60 -3.78 19.18
C ASN A 79 -2.00 -3.83 18.53
N ARG A 80 -2.30 -4.85 17.68
CA ARG A 80 -3.49 -4.92 16.84
C ARG A 80 -4.83 -4.94 17.58
N ARG A 81 -4.89 -5.38 18.85
CA ARG A 81 -6.14 -5.53 19.61
C ARG A 81 -6.98 -4.27 19.70
N GLY A 82 -6.37 -3.09 19.55
CA GLY A 82 -7.05 -1.80 19.52
C GLY A 82 -7.20 -1.20 18.12
N LEU A 83 -6.52 -1.74 17.10
CA LEU A 83 -6.40 -1.15 15.77
C LEU A 83 -7.22 -1.89 14.72
N TRP A 84 -7.28 -3.23 14.78
CA TRP A 84 -8.00 -4.06 13.81
C TRP A 84 -8.77 -5.18 14.50
N LYS A 85 -10.05 -5.24 14.21
CA LYS A 85 -10.89 -6.38 14.61
C LYS A 85 -10.83 -7.52 13.59
N ASP A 86 -10.40 -7.22 12.37
CA ASP A 86 -10.42 -8.14 11.23
C ASP A 86 -9.03 -8.28 10.61
N GLU A 87 -8.52 -9.50 10.57
CA GLU A 87 -7.21 -9.84 9.97
C GLU A 87 -7.21 -9.67 8.45
N THR A 88 -8.37 -9.84 7.79
CA THR A 88 -8.46 -9.68 6.34
C THR A 88 -8.21 -8.23 5.95
N LEU A 89 -8.75 -7.27 6.71
CA LEU A 89 -8.52 -5.85 6.50
C LEU A 89 -7.03 -5.49 6.68
N PHE A 90 -6.32 -6.18 7.60
CA PHE A 90 -4.88 -5.97 7.76
C PHE A 90 -4.13 -6.34 6.48
N CYS A 91 -4.39 -7.51 5.86
CA CYS A 91 -3.77 -7.90 4.60
C CYS A 91 -4.07 -6.91 3.47
N VAL A 92 -5.30 -6.40 3.37
CA VAL A 92 -5.67 -5.36 2.39
C VAL A 92 -4.81 -4.11 2.58
N ARG A 93 -4.71 -3.59 3.80
CA ARG A 93 -3.91 -2.40 4.12
C ARG A 93 -2.41 -2.63 3.86
N VAL A 94 -1.91 -3.83 4.14
CA VAL A 94 -0.53 -4.20 3.81
C VAL A 94 -0.32 -4.23 2.29
N ALA A 95 -1.27 -4.74 1.50
CA ALA A 95 -1.20 -4.68 0.04
C ALA A 95 -1.18 -3.22 -0.46
N CYS A 96 -1.91 -2.31 0.20
CA CYS A 96 -1.90 -0.88 -0.12
C CYS A 96 -0.52 -0.20 0.09
N THR A 97 0.40 -0.80 0.86
CA THR A 97 1.79 -0.30 0.99
C THR A 97 2.58 -0.42 -0.31
N ASN A 98 2.10 -1.23 -1.25
CA ASN A 98 2.77 -1.59 -2.51
C ASN A 98 4.10 -2.36 -2.32
N LYS A 99 4.32 -2.98 -1.15
CA LYS A 99 5.54 -3.72 -0.81
C LYS A 99 5.24 -5.21 -0.67
N LEU A 100 5.68 -6.00 -1.65
CA LEU A 100 5.42 -7.44 -1.70
C LEU A 100 5.98 -8.18 -0.46
N GLU A 101 7.16 -7.79 0.01
CA GLU A 101 7.81 -8.40 1.18
C GLU A 101 6.97 -8.25 2.45
N LEU A 102 6.25 -7.14 2.60
CA LEU A 102 5.36 -6.93 3.75
C LEU A 102 4.12 -7.83 3.66
N LEU A 103 3.57 -8.01 2.47
CA LEU A 103 2.44 -8.91 2.25
C LEU A 103 2.85 -10.38 2.46
N LYS A 104 4.04 -10.77 1.99
CA LYS A 104 4.61 -12.10 2.26
C LYS A 104 4.74 -12.36 3.75
N TRP A 105 5.33 -11.42 4.49
CA TRP A 105 5.48 -11.51 5.94
C TRP A 105 4.12 -11.67 6.64
N ALA A 106 3.13 -10.83 6.31
CA ALA A 106 1.80 -10.93 6.90
C ALA A 106 1.16 -12.30 6.63
N ARG A 107 1.33 -12.82 5.42
CA ARG A 107 0.71 -14.08 5.01
C ARG A 107 1.47 -15.32 5.47
N GLU A 108 2.80 -15.33 5.39
CA GLU A 108 3.64 -16.51 5.65
C GLU A 108 4.07 -16.61 7.10
N GLU A 109 4.42 -15.50 7.74
CA GLU A 109 4.85 -15.48 9.15
C GLU A 109 3.66 -15.36 10.12
N LYS A 110 2.78 -14.39 9.88
CA LYS A 110 1.65 -14.14 10.80
C LYS A 110 0.40 -14.94 10.46
N LYS A 111 0.39 -15.67 9.33
CA LYS A 111 -0.74 -16.50 8.87
C LYS A 111 -2.06 -15.74 8.75
N CYS A 112 -2.00 -14.42 8.50
CA CYS A 112 -3.17 -13.58 8.35
C CYS A 112 -4.13 -14.14 7.29
N LYS A 113 -5.41 -14.11 7.57
CA LYS A 113 -6.44 -14.39 6.56
C LYS A 113 -6.47 -13.24 5.56
N TRP A 114 -6.80 -13.56 4.33
CA TRP A 114 -7.05 -12.58 3.29
C TRP A 114 -8.31 -12.93 2.51
N ASP A 115 -8.81 -11.97 1.76
CA ASP A 115 -9.97 -12.09 0.90
C ASP A 115 -9.71 -11.44 -0.47
N LYS A 116 -10.73 -11.35 -1.30
CA LYS A 116 -10.67 -10.72 -2.61
C LYS A 116 -10.17 -9.26 -2.58
N TYR A 117 -10.38 -8.52 -1.50
CA TYR A 117 -9.94 -7.13 -1.41
C TYR A 117 -8.42 -6.98 -1.35
N THR A 118 -7.69 -8.02 -0.93
CA THR A 118 -6.22 -8.00 -0.94
C THR A 118 -5.67 -7.96 -2.37
N ILE A 119 -6.17 -8.81 -3.27
CA ILE A 119 -5.73 -8.80 -4.67
C ILE A 119 -6.24 -7.57 -5.42
N ILE A 120 -7.43 -7.07 -5.08
CA ILE A 120 -7.97 -5.80 -5.62
C ILE A 120 -7.03 -4.64 -5.25
N ALA A 121 -6.59 -4.56 -4.00
CA ALA A 121 -5.63 -3.53 -3.57
C ALA A 121 -4.30 -3.63 -4.34
N ALA A 122 -3.77 -4.85 -4.53
CA ALA A 122 -2.57 -5.10 -5.33
C ALA A 122 -2.75 -4.67 -6.79
N ALA A 123 -3.91 -4.97 -7.39
CA ALA A 123 -4.26 -4.59 -8.75
C ALA A 123 -4.37 -3.06 -8.92
N GLN A 124 -5.01 -2.39 -7.96
CA GLN A 124 -5.09 -0.91 -7.93
C GLN A 124 -3.74 -0.22 -7.76
N LYS A 125 -2.76 -0.89 -7.15
CA LYS A 125 -1.38 -0.38 -7.04
C LYS A 125 -0.51 -0.68 -8.26
N GLY A 126 -1.01 -1.46 -9.23
CA GLY A 126 -0.27 -1.84 -10.42
C GLY A 126 0.90 -2.81 -10.13
N ASN A 127 0.93 -3.44 -8.97
CA ASN A 127 2.02 -4.32 -8.58
C ASN A 127 1.80 -5.73 -9.12
N LEU A 128 2.24 -5.97 -10.35
CA LEU A 128 2.09 -7.25 -11.03
C LEU A 128 2.67 -8.42 -10.23
N GLU A 129 3.83 -8.24 -9.60
CA GLU A 129 4.46 -9.30 -8.80
C GLU A 129 3.66 -9.63 -7.54
N MET A 130 3.05 -8.63 -6.92
CA MET A 130 2.14 -8.84 -5.79
C MET A 130 0.86 -9.56 -6.24
N VAL A 131 0.31 -9.20 -7.38
CA VAL A 131 -0.86 -9.87 -7.97
C VAL A 131 -0.53 -11.33 -8.29
N LYS A 132 0.61 -11.61 -8.94
CA LYS A 132 1.09 -12.98 -9.19
C LYS A 132 1.23 -13.79 -7.91
N TYR A 133 1.79 -13.19 -6.86
CA TYR A 133 1.90 -13.83 -5.55
C TYR A 133 0.52 -14.15 -4.96
N CYS A 134 -0.43 -13.24 -5.02
CA CYS A 134 -1.80 -13.48 -4.55
C CYS A 134 -2.45 -14.65 -5.28
N VAL A 135 -2.33 -14.70 -6.60
CA VAL A 135 -2.85 -15.80 -7.44
C VAL A 135 -2.20 -17.12 -7.08
N ALA A 136 -0.86 -17.17 -7.00
CA ALA A 136 -0.10 -18.39 -6.67
C ALA A 136 -0.46 -18.93 -5.26
N LYS A 137 -0.80 -18.06 -4.33
CA LYS A 137 -1.21 -18.43 -2.96
C LYS A 137 -2.73 -18.57 -2.81
N LYS A 138 -3.47 -18.66 -3.92
CA LYS A 138 -4.94 -18.90 -3.97
C LYS A 138 -5.76 -17.82 -3.22
N CYS A 139 -5.38 -16.56 -3.35
CA CYS A 139 -6.22 -15.44 -2.92
C CYS A 139 -7.53 -15.45 -3.73
N PRO A 140 -8.70 -15.30 -3.11
CA PRO A 140 -9.96 -15.20 -3.86
C PRO A 140 -9.94 -14.06 -4.87
N ILE A 141 -10.44 -14.32 -6.09
CA ILE A 141 -10.45 -13.35 -7.19
C ILE A 141 -11.89 -13.21 -7.69
N ASN A 142 -12.28 -11.99 -8.05
CA ASN A 142 -13.55 -11.70 -8.72
C ASN A 142 -13.34 -10.60 -9.78
N GLU A 143 -14.41 -10.21 -10.47
CA GLU A 143 -14.46 -9.17 -11.52
C GLU A 143 -13.89 -7.81 -11.05
N THR A 144 -14.09 -7.46 -9.78
CA THR A 144 -13.61 -6.18 -9.23
C THR A 144 -12.08 -6.04 -9.27
N ALA A 145 -11.34 -7.16 -9.35
CA ALA A 145 -9.88 -7.09 -9.50
C ALA A 145 -9.49 -6.51 -10.87
N CYS A 146 -10.18 -6.91 -11.94
CA CYS A 146 -10.01 -6.35 -13.28
C CYS A 146 -10.45 -4.88 -13.33
N ALA A 147 -11.62 -4.57 -12.76
CA ALA A 147 -12.10 -3.19 -12.66
C ALA A 147 -11.14 -2.28 -11.88
N GLY A 148 -10.55 -2.80 -10.79
CA GLY A 148 -9.57 -2.08 -9.98
C GLY A 148 -8.27 -1.76 -10.74
N ALA A 149 -7.77 -2.69 -11.56
CA ALA A 149 -6.64 -2.46 -12.45
C ALA A 149 -6.97 -1.40 -13.52
N ALA A 150 -8.15 -1.51 -14.14
CA ALA A 150 -8.62 -0.56 -15.14
C ALA A 150 -8.81 0.86 -14.55
N TRP A 151 -9.39 0.98 -13.36
CA TRP A 151 -9.56 2.26 -12.67
C TRP A 151 -8.27 3.03 -12.45
N LYS A 152 -7.14 2.34 -12.37
CA LYS A 152 -5.81 2.95 -12.14
C LYS A 152 -4.90 2.89 -13.36
N GLY A 153 -5.40 2.48 -14.54
CA GLY A 153 -4.64 2.47 -15.78
C GLY A 153 -3.56 1.37 -15.85
N HIS A 154 -3.72 0.27 -15.11
CA HIS A 154 -2.70 -0.77 -15.03
C HIS A 154 -2.96 -1.91 -16.03
N LEU A 155 -2.73 -1.64 -17.32
CA LEU A 155 -2.98 -2.58 -18.43
C LEU A 155 -2.30 -3.93 -18.25
N GLU A 156 -1.03 -3.98 -17.83
CA GLU A 156 -0.29 -5.24 -17.69
C GLU A 156 -0.85 -6.11 -16.55
N VAL A 157 -1.35 -5.48 -15.48
CA VAL A 157 -2.04 -6.19 -14.41
C VAL A 157 -3.38 -6.73 -14.90
N LEU A 158 -4.14 -5.93 -15.67
CA LEU A 158 -5.41 -6.34 -16.26
C LEU A 158 -5.22 -7.54 -17.19
N LYS A 159 -4.22 -7.49 -18.08
CA LYS A 159 -3.87 -8.61 -18.99
C LYS A 159 -3.58 -9.88 -18.20
N TYR A 160 -2.71 -9.80 -17.19
CA TYR A 160 -2.36 -10.96 -16.37
C TYR A 160 -3.59 -11.53 -15.63
N LEU A 161 -4.41 -10.68 -15.03
CA LEU A 161 -5.62 -11.12 -14.33
C LEU A 161 -6.57 -11.86 -15.27
N HIS A 162 -6.83 -11.32 -16.46
CA HIS A 162 -7.75 -11.92 -17.42
C HIS A 162 -7.15 -13.13 -18.13
N GLU A 163 -5.94 -13.02 -18.67
CA GLU A 163 -5.35 -14.04 -19.54
C GLU A 163 -4.77 -15.23 -18.77
N GLU A 164 -4.08 -14.95 -17.66
CA GLU A 164 -3.37 -15.98 -16.90
C GLU A 164 -4.16 -16.46 -15.69
N ALA A 165 -4.66 -15.51 -14.86
CA ALA A 165 -5.40 -15.84 -13.67
C ALA A 165 -6.86 -16.21 -13.94
N LYS A 166 -7.35 -16.03 -15.19
CA LYS A 166 -8.74 -16.29 -15.61
C LYS A 166 -9.76 -15.55 -14.78
N ALA A 167 -9.40 -14.37 -14.27
CA ALA A 167 -10.32 -13.51 -13.54
C ALA A 167 -11.46 -13.07 -14.48
N PRO A 168 -12.70 -13.09 -14.02
CA PRO A 168 -13.79 -12.53 -14.79
C PRO A 168 -13.62 -11.00 -14.87
N TRP A 169 -14.16 -10.43 -15.92
CA TRP A 169 -14.35 -8.99 -16.04
C TRP A 169 -15.83 -8.68 -16.34
N ASP A 170 -16.25 -7.48 -16.08
CA ASP A 170 -17.61 -7.03 -16.24
C ASP A 170 -17.69 -5.60 -16.79
N LEU A 171 -18.90 -5.06 -16.91
CA LEU A 171 -19.14 -3.70 -17.38
C LEU A 171 -18.34 -2.65 -16.59
N ASP A 172 -18.12 -2.88 -15.29
CA ASP A 172 -17.34 -1.96 -14.45
C ASP A 172 -15.89 -1.85 -14.92
N THR A 173 -15.31 -2.92 -15.49
CA THR A 173 -13.95 -2.87 -16.04
C THR A 173 -13.86 -1.86 -17.20
N ALA A 174 -14.80 -1.88 -18.12
CA ALA A 174 -14.84 -0.93 -19.23
C ALA A 174 -15.20 0.48 -18.78
N SER A 175 -16.17 0.60 -17.87
CA SER A 175 -16.59 1.88 -17.29
C SER A 175 -15.46 2.56 -16.53
N CYS A 176 -14.67 1.80 -15.76
CA CYS A 176 -13.50 2.30 -15.04
C CYS A 176 -12.40 2.79 -16.00
N ALA A 177 -12.12 2.06 -17.09
CA ALA A 177 -11.16 2.47 -18.11
C ALA A 177 -11.61 3.76 -18.80
N ALA A 178 -12.89 3.85 -19.17
CA ALA A 178 -13.46 5.04 -19.82
C ALA A 178 -13.44 6.26 -18.89
N PHE A 179 -13.83 6.11 -17.65
CA PHE A 179 -13.79 7.18 -16.65
C PHE A 179 -12.38 7.72 -16.42
N ASN A 180 -11.39 6.84 -16.46
CA ASN A 180 -9.98 7.20 -16.32
C ASN A 180 -9.36 7.74 -17.62
N GLY A 181 -10.08 7.66 -18.75
CA GLY A 181 -9.59 8.08 -20.06
C GLY A 181 -8.48 7.17 -20.63
N ASP A 182 -8.41 5.90 -20.20
CA ASP A 182 -7.36 4.98 -20.61
C ASP A 182 -7.72 4.27 -21.93
N LEU A 183 -7.33 4.89 -23.05
CA LEU A 183 -7.58 4.37 -24.38
C LEU A 183 -6.93 3.00 -24.61
N HIS A 184 -5.73 2.76 -24.08
CA HIS A 184 -5.05 1.47 -24.26
C HIS A 184 -5.79 0.30 -23.62
N ILE A 185 -6.40 0.55 -22.45
CA ILE A 185 -7.25 -0.47 -21.82
C ILE A 185 -8.51 -0.69 -22.63
N LEU A 186 -9.15 0.38 -23.13
CA LEU A 186 -10.34 0.27 -23.97
C LEU A 186 -10.06 -0.47 -25.27
N GLU A 187 -8.95 -0.18 -25.95
CA GLU A 187 -8.48 -0.91 -27.13
C GLU A 187 -8.28 -2.41 -26.84
N TYR A 188 -7.58 -2.72 -25.76
CA TYR A 188 -7.39 -4.11 -25.32
C TYR A 188 -8.72 -4.84 -25.06
N LEU A 189 -9.70 -4.21 -24.41
CA LEU A 189 -11.01 -4.78 -24.17
C LEU A 189 -11.75 -5.08 -25.47
N VAL A 190 -11.68 -4.17 -26.44
CA VAL A 190 -12.29 -4.38 -27.79
C VAL A 190 -11.63 -5.52 -28.53
N GLU A 191 -10.30 -5.61 -28.54
CA GLU A 191 -9.54 -6.69 -29.18
C GLU A 191 -9.90 -8.07 -28.61
N ARG A 192 -10.16 -8.14 -27.31
CA ARG A 192 -10.54 -9.38 -26.61
C ARG A 192 -12.03 -9.70 -26.70
N LYS A 193 -12.75 -9.03 -27.59
CA LYS A 193 -14.20 -9.23 -27.82
C LYS A 193 -15.05 -9.02 -26.56
N TYR A 194 -14.59 -8.14 -25.67
CA TYR A 194 -15.46 -7.63 -24.63
C TYR A 194 -16.69 -6.99 -25.29
N ASP A 195 -17.86 -7.08 -24.65
CA ASP A 195 -19.11 -6.61 -25.26
C ASP A 195 -18.94 -5.23 -25.93
N LYS A 196 -18.95 -5.26 -27.26
CA LYS A 196 -18.65 -4.13 -28.14
C LYS A 196 -19.54 -2.92 -27.87
N TYR A 197 -20.76 -3.14 -27.43
CA TYR A 197 -21.73 -2.07 -27.21
C TYR A 197 -21.45 -1.30 -25.90
N SER A 198 -21.06 -1.98 -24.84
CA SER A 198 -20.72 -1.33 -23.57
C SER A 198 -19.42 -0.54 -23.66
N VAL A 199 -18.40 -1.05 -24.35
CA VAL A 199 -17.13 -0.34 -24.55
C VAL A 199 -17.33 0.91 -25.43
N LEU A 200 -18.11 0.83 -26.51
CA LEU A 200 -18.43 1.98 -27.36
C LEU A 200 -19.24 3.05 -26.61
N ALA A 201 -20.22 2.63 -25.78
CA ALA A 201 -20.95 3.56 -24.95
C ALA A 201 -20.04 4.30 -23.96
N CYS A 202 -19.08 3.58 -23.34
CA CYS A 202 -18.10 4.15 -22.43
C CYS A 202 -17.09 5.06 -23.15
N ALA A 203 -16.62 4.68 -24.34
CA ALA A 203 -15.71 5.52 -25.14
C ALA A 203 -16.36 6.84 -25.54
N ASN A 204 -17.65 6.80 -25.95
CA ASN A 204 -18.41 8.00 -26.30
C ASN A 204 -18.65 8.96 -25.11
N THR A 205 -18.65 8.43 -23.88
CA THR A 205 -18.73 9.28 -22.68
C THR A 205 -17.40 9.90 -22.33
N ALA A 206 -16.28 9.22 -22.60
CA ALA A 206 -14.93 9.75 -22.38
C ALA A 206 -14.56 10.86 -23.37
N GLU A 207 -15.08 10.82 -24.62
CA GLU A 207 -14.87 11.88 -25.62
C GLU A 207 -15.69 13.16 -25.36
N LYS A 208 -16.73 13.07 -24.54
CA LYS A 208 -17.64 14.18 -24.26
C LYS A 208 -17.39 14.90 -22.92
N GLY A 209 -16.46 14.40 -22.10
CA GLY A 209 -16.04 15.00 -20.83
C GLY A 209 -14.72 15.70 -20.94
#